data_93fd294873a10c5721d476ab4ef78e6a
#
_entry.id   93fd294873a10c5721d476ab4ef78e6a
#
_cell.length_a   1.000
_cell.length_b   1.000
_cell.length_c   1.000
_cell.angle_alpha   90.00
_cell.angle_beta   90.00
_cell.angle_gamma   90.00
#
_symmetry.space_group_name_H-M   'P 1'
#
loop_
_entity.id
_entity.type
_entity.pdbx_description
1 polymer ?
#
loop_
_entity_poly.entity_id
_entity_poly.type
_entity_poly.pdbx_seq_one_letter_code
_entity_poly.pdbx_strand_id
1 'polypeptide(L)'
;MKNEARFLRAYYHYLLFELYGPIPIMTEISEPSASDLDYYRNSVDEVVQFIDSELNECYNELPEKEVNDDGTPNENRSAAPTKGAALAILAKLHVYAASPLLNGGYSEAIALRDNQDKQLFPAKDDKKWQTALNALQRFIDYAKTHYHLYKEKDKDGELNAEESLYQLFQVSLNNPEAIWQTSKNSWGDVGGEGRERRCTPRAIYSGFGCVGVLQEAIDDFYMNDGKSIHESGLYSEEGIGEDGIPNMYKNREPRFYQAITYSGKTWQKTTKQIYFYKGSGDDNSKADMSYSGYLLYKGMNRDLLNQGSNAKSKYRAGMLFRLADFYLLYAEALNHVNPSDERIIAHIDSVRYRAGIP
;
A
#
# COMPACT_ATOMS: atom_id res chain seq x y z
N MET A 1 -20.44 -12.61 13.46
CA MET A 1 -19.36 -13.53 13.86
C MET A 1 -19.08 -14.66 12.86
N LYS A 2 -20.05 -15.54 12.47
CA LYS A 2 -19.76 -16.64 11.51
C LYS A 2 -19.21 -16.12 10.17
N ASN A 3 -19.80 -15.12 9.59
CA ASN A 3 -19.39 -14.55 8.30
C ASN A 3 -18.07 -13.75 8.38
N GLU A 4 -17.79 -13.13 9.52
CA GLU A 4 -16.48 -12.52 9.78
C GLU A 4 -15.37 -13.57 9.87
N ALA A 5 -15.64 -14.68 10.57
CA ALA A 5 -14.68 -15.80 10.64
C ALA A 5 -14.43 -16.41 9.26
N ARG A 6 -15.48 -16.55 8.42
CA ARG A 6 -15.35 -17.01 7.04
C ARG A 6 -14.51 -16.05 6.20
N PHE A 7 -14.79 -14.75 6.30
CA PHE A 7 -13.98 -13.72 5.65
C PHE A 7 -12.50 -13.80 6.06
N LEU A 8 -12.21 -13.90 7.36
CA LEU A 8 -10.84 -14.00 7.87
C LEU A 8 -10.15 -15.28 7.39
N ARG A 9 -10.87 -16.41 7.32
CA ARG A 9 -10.33 -17.64 6.74
C ARG A 9 -9.92 -17.44 5.28
N ALA A 10 -10.80 -16.85 4.47
CA ALA A 10 -10.48 -16.51 3.09
C ALA A 10 -9.29 -15.55 2.99
N TYR A 11 -9.26 -14.52 3.82
CA TYR A 11 -8.18 -13.53 3.82
C TYR A 11 -6.82 -14.11 4.20
N TYR A 12 -6.76 -14.99 5.20
CA TYR A 12 -5.49 -15.64 5.54
C TYR A 12 -4.99 -16.58 4.44
N HIS A 13 -5.90 -17.29 3.77
CA HIS A 13 -5.52 -18.07 2.59
C HIS A 13 -5.07 -17.16 1.44
N TYR A 14 -5.71 -16.00 1.25
CA TYR A 14 -5.29 -14.99 0.27
C TYR A 14 -3.87 -14.46 0.56
N LEU A 15 -3.53 -14.13 1.80
CA LEU A 15 -2.18 -13.70 2.17
C LEU A 15 -1.13 -14.78 1.89
N LEU A 16 -1.44 -16.03 2.21
CA LEU A 16 -0.55 -17.15 1.90
C LEU A 16 -0.44 -17.38 0.40
N PHE A 17 -1.54 -17.25 -0.32
CA PHE A 17 -1.57 -17.36 -1.77
C PHE A 17 -0.71 -16.29 -2.46
N GLU A 18 -0.77 -15.02 -2.02
CA GLU A 18 0.10 -13.96 -2.55
C GLU A 18 1.60 -14.30 -2.41
N LEU A 19 1.98 -14.96 -1.33
CA LEU A 19 3.39 -15.26 -1.02
C LEU A 19 3.89 -16.57 -1.64
N TYR A 20 3.03 -17.59 -1.71
CA TYR A 20 3.44 -18.97 -2.02
C TYR A 20 2.72 -19.60 -3.23
N GLY A 21 1.68 -18.97 -3.77
CA GLY A 21 0.83 -19.54 -4.83
C GLY A 21 0.06 -20.78 -4.33
N PRO A 22 0.46 -21.99 -4.75
CA PRO A 22 -0.13 -23.24 -4.28
C PRO A 22 0.09 -23.46 -2.79
N ILE A 23 -0.99 -23.62 -2.02
CA ILE A 23 -0.97 -23.82 -0.56
C ILE A 23 -1.97 -24.90 -0.15
N PRO A 24 -1.85 -25.52 1.01
CA PRO A 24 -2.91 -26.34 1.58
C PRO A 24 -4.15 -25.49 1.90
N ILE A 25 -5.34 -26.01 1.60
CA ILE A 25 -6.62 -25.41 2.00
C ILE A 25 -7.00 -26.00 3.36
N MET A 26 -6.99 -25.15 4.39
CA MET A 26 -7.26 -25.55 5.78
C MET A 26 -8.69 -25.17 6.16
N THR A 27 -9.58 -26.17 6.25
CA THR A 27 -11.00 -26.00 6.63
C THR A 27 -11.32 -26.53 8.02
N GLU A 28 -10.43 -27.32 8.58
CA GLU A 28 -10.57 -27.97 9.89
C GLU A 28 -9.38 -27.62 10.79
N ILE A 29 -9.59 -27.69 12.08
CA ILE A 29 -8.55 -27.51 13.09
C ILE A 29 -7.78 -28.82 13.24
N SER A 30 -6.45 -28.75 13.12
CA SER A 30 -5.59 -29.90 13.40
C SER A 30 -5.54 -30.16 14.91
N GLU A 31 -5.76 -31.40 15.31
CA GLU A 31 -5.61 -31.78 16.69
C GLU A 31 -4.13 -31.70 17.12
N PRO A 32 -3.81 -31.13 18.28
CA PRO A 32 -2.42 -31.02 18.76
C PRO A 32 -1.68 -32.33 18.89
N SER A 33 -2.43 -33.42 19.05
CA SER A 33 -1.92 -34.79 19.19
C SER A 33 -1.86 -35.58 17.88
N ALA A 34 -2.26 -34.96 16.75
CA ALA A 34 -2.22 -35.63 15.47
C ALA A 34 -0.78 -36.00 15.09
N SER A 35 -0.57 -37.27 14.77
CA SER A 35 0.74 -37.79 14.33
C SER A 35 0.98 -37.62 12.84
N ASP A 36 -0.09 -37.35 12.06
CA ASP A 36 -0.05 -37.15 10.65
C ASP A 36 -0.43 -35.69 10.35
N LEU A 37 0.57 -34.87 10.13
CA LEU A 37 0.47 -33.46 9.75
C LEU A 37 0.93 -33.24 8.30
N ASP A 38 0.85 -34.26 7.47
CA ASP A 38 1.29 -34.21 6.08
C ASP A 38 0.20 -33.57 5.21
N TYR A 39 0.30 -32.25 5.03
CA TYR A 39 -0.63 -31.48 4.22
C TYR A 39 -0.13 -31.32 2.78
N TYR A 40 -0.96 -31.70 1.82
CA TYR A 40 -0.67 -31.51 0.40
C TYR A 40 -1.07 -30.10 -0.03
N ARG A 41 -0.29 -29.52 -0.95
CA ARG A 41 -0.65 -28.23 -1.55
C ARG A 41 -1.79 -28.42 -2.55
N ASN A 42 -2.78 -27.56 -2.45
CA ASN A 42 -3.77 -27.39 -3.51
C ASN A 42 -3.17 -26.56 -4.64
N SER A 43 -3.63 -26.79 -5.87
CA SER A 43 -3.20 -26.00 -7.02
C SER A 43 -3.65 -24.54 -6.91
N VAL A 44 -3.00 -23.66 -7.67
CA VAL A 44 -3.39 -22.24 -7.80
C VAL A 44 -4.89 -22.09 -8.03
N ASP A 45 -5.45 -22.82 -8.98
CA ASP A 45 -6.87 -22.68 -9.34
C ASP A 45 -7.81 -23.16 -8.21
N GLU A 46 -7.46 -24.22 -7.48
CA GLU A 46 -8.24 -24.68 -6.32
C GLU A 46 -8.20 -23.67 -5.19
N VAL A 47 -7.04 -23.06 -4.91
CA VAL A 47 -6.91 -22.03 -3.87
C VAL A 47 -7.71 -20.79 -4.25
N VAL A 48 -7.63 -20.33 -5.50
CA VAL A 48 -8.42 -19.21 -6.02
C VAL A 48 -9.91 -19.49 -5.90
N GLN A 49 -10.37 -20.67 -6.31
CA GLN A 49 -11.79 -21.06 -6.21
C GLN A 49 -12.26 -21.12 -4.76
N PHE A 50 -11.45 -21.63 -3.84
CA PHE A 50 -11.79 -21.65 -2.42
C PHE A 50 -11.96 -20.25 -1.85
N ILE A 51 -11.00 -19.36 -2.07
CA ILE A 51 -11.04 -17.98 -1.55
C ILE A 51 -12.25 -17.23 -2.16
N ASP A 52 -12.46 -17.37 -3.47
CA ASP A 52 -13.60 -16.75 -4.18
C ASP A 52 -14.93 -17.19 -3.57
N SER A 53 -15.12 -18.50 -3.40
CA SER A 53 -16.35 -19.07 -2.82
C SER A 53 -16.61 -18.56 -1.41
N GLU A 54 -15.59 -18.58 -0.52
CA GLU A 54 -15.70 -18.12 0.86
C GLU A 54 -16.11 -16.65 0.95
N LEU A 55 -15.50 -15.80 0.13
CA LEU A 55 -15.80 -14.36 0.12
C LEU A 55 -17.19 -14.06 -0.46
N ASN A 56 -17.60 -14.72 -1.53
CA ASN A 56 -18.93 -14.55 -2.10
C ASN A 56 -20.04 -15.03 -1.16
N GLU A 57 -19.81 -16.13 -0.42
CA GLU A 57 -20.78 -16.63 0.55
C GLU A 57 -20.98 -15.69 1.75
N CYS A 58 -19.92 -15.01 2.22
CA CYS A 58 -20.04 -14.08 3.35
C CYS A 58 -20.45 -12.66 2.94
N TYR A 59 -20.22 -12.27 1.69
CA TYR A 59 -20.40 -10.89 1.20
C TYR A 59 -21.73 -10.25 1.57
N ASN A 60 -22.83 -10.94 1.34
CA ASN A 60 -24.19 -10.38 1.56
C ASN A 60 -24.47 -10.08 3.02
N GLU A 61 -23.85 -10.80 3.92
CA GLU A 61 -24.04 -10.72 5.37
C GLU A 61 -23.04 -9.77 6.07
N LEU A 62 -22.05 -9.27 5.34
CA LEU A 62 -21.13 -8.28 5.87
C LEU A 62 -21.77 -6.88 5.84
N PRO A 63 -21.44 -5.99 6.79
CA PRO A 63 -21.89 -4.62 6.77
C PRO A 63 -21.20 -3.81 5.66
N GLU A 64 -21.83 -2.72 5.23
CA GLU A 64 -21.18 -1.74 4.33
C GLU A 64 -20.16 -0.91 5.09
N LYS A 65 -20.47 -0.54 6.33
CA LYS A 65 -19.61 0.19 7.27
C LYS A 65 -19.89 -0.29 8.70
N GLU A 66 -18.87 -0.24 9.53
CA GLU A 66 -19.02 -0.47 10.96
C GLU A 66 -19.37 0.85 11.65
N VAL A 67 -20.61 0.91 12.15
CA VAL A 67 -21.16 2.09 12.82
C VAL A 67 -21.78 1.72 14.17
N ASN A 68 -21.83 2.69 15.06
CA ASN A 68 -22.58 2.62 16.31
C ASN A 68 -24.10 2.79 16.04
N ASP A 69 -24.92 2.59 17.07
CA ASP A 69 -26.39 2.73 16.98
C ASP A 69 -26.84 4.14 16.56
N ASP A 70 -26.03 5.16 16.81
CA ASP A 70 -26.27 6.55 16.41
C ASP A 70 -25.76 6.89 15.00
N GLY A 71 -25.24 5.91 14.26
CA GLY A 71 -24.69 6.06 12.91
C GLY A 71 -23.25 6.61 12.85
N THR A 72 -22.63 6.90 14.00
CA THR A 72 -21.21 7.31 14.03
C THR A 72 -20.28 6.11 13.79
N PRO A 73 -19.05 6.32 13.26
CA PRO A 73 -18.10 5.24 13.04
C PRO A 73 -17.75 4.50 14.33
N ASN A 74 -17.75 3.19 14.27
CA ASN A 74 -17.36 2.36 15.39
C ASN A 74 -15.85 2.15 15.43
N GLU A 75 -15.14 2.94 16.25
CA GLU A 75 -13.69 2.85 16.37
C GLU A 75 -13.18 1.46 16.79
N ASN A 76 -13.93 0.78 17.65
CA ASN A 76 -13.55 -0.53 18.18
C ASN A 76 -13.67 -1.64 17.13
N ARG A 77 -14.41 -1.38 16.05
CA ARG A 77 -14.62 -2.31 14.94
C ARG A 77 -14.05 -1.81 13.62
N SER A 78 -13.22 -0.76 13.65
CA SER A 78 -12.64 -0.13 12.44
C SER A 78 -11.84 -1.08 11.54
N ALA A 79 -11.39 -2.21 12.06
CA ALA A 79 -10.70 -3.27 11.31
C ALA A 79 -11.60 -4.46 10.97
N ALA A 80 -12.87 -4.45 11.36
CA ALA A 80 -13.79 -5.54 11.05
C ALA A 80 -14.06 -5.63 9.54
N PRO A 81 -14.35 -6.84 9.03
CA PRO A 81 -14.64 -7.05 7.62
C PRO A 81 -15.90 -6.32 7.17
N THR A 82 -15.82 -5.71 5.98
CA THR A 82 -16.94 -5.06 5.30
C THR A 82 -17.18 -5.63 3.91
N LYS A 83 -18.32 -5.31 3.29
CA LYS A 83 -18.58 -5.65 1.88
C LYS A 83 -17.49 -5.14 0.95
N GLY A 84 -17.04 -3.90 1.16
CA GLY A 84 -15.96 -3.30 0.38
C GLY A 84 -14.64 -4.06 0.51
N ALA A 85 -14.29 -4.52 1.71
CA ALA A 85 -13.09 -5.33 1.94
C ALA A 85 -13.18 -6.68 1.21
N ALA A 86 -14.34 -7.34 1.23
CA ALA A 86 -14.54 -8.60 0.52
C ALA A 86 -14.39 -8.44 -1.00
N LEU A 87 -15.02 -7.41 -1.58
CA LEU A 87 -14.89 -7.10 -3.02
C LEU A 87 -13.46 -6.73 -3.41
N ALA A 88 -12.74 -6.02 -2.54
CA ALA A 88 -11.35 -5.66 -2.75
C ALA A 88 -10.44 -6.90 -2.82
N ILE A 89 -10.61 -7.85 -1.90
CA ILE A 89 -9.84 -9.10 -1.91
C ILE A 89 -10.18 -9.92 -3.17
N LEU A 90 -11.46 -10.06 -3.52
CA LEU A 90 -11.88 -10.74 -4.74
C LEU A 90 -11.22 -10.14 -6.00
N ALA A 91 -11.23 -8.81 -6.11
CA ALA A 91 -10.62 -8.13 -7.25
C ALA A 91 -9.10 -8.40 -7.33
N LYS A 92 -8.38 -8.25 -6.23
CA LYS A 92 -6.93 -8.53 -6.18
C LYS A 92 -6.61 -10.00 -6.43
N LEU A 93 -7.38 -10.92 -5.86
CA LEU A 93 -7.24 -12.36 -6.06
C LEU A 93 -7.24 -12.72 -7.56
N HIS A 94 -8.22 -12.22 -8.30
CA HIS A 94 -8.34 -12.52 -9.71
C HIS A 94 -7.28 -11.83 -10.58
N VAL A 95 -6.81 -10.63 -10.21
CA VAL A 95 -5.65 -9.98 -10.87
C VAL A 95 -4.39 -10.83 -10.67
N TYR A 96 -4.12 -11.26 -9.43
CA TYR A 96 -2.99 -12.15 -9.15
C TYR A 96 -3.10 -13.46 -9.93
N ALA A 97 -4.27 -14.10 -9.94
CA ALA A 97 -4.51 -15.34 -10.67
C ALA A 97 -4.35 -15.20 -12.19
N ALA A 98 -4.55 -13.99 -12.74
CA ALA A 98 -4.35 -13.67 -14.16
C ALA A 98 -2.90 -13.31 -14.50
N SER A 99 -2.09 -12.93 -13.50
CA SER A 99 -0.71 -12.48 -13.70
C SER A 99 0.18 -13.58 -14.28
N PRO A 100 1.23 -13.24 -15.05
CA PRO A 100 2.13 -14.24 -15.65
C PRO A 100 2.74 -15.22 -14.62
N LEU A 101 2.97 -14.76 -13.39
CA LEU A 101 3.53 -15.61 -12.32
C LEU A 101 2.64 -16.81 -12.01
N LEU A 102 1.32 -16.60 -11.96
CA LEU A 102 0.35 -17.60 -11.52
C LEU A 102 -0.49 -18.19 -12.68
N ASN A 103 -0.28 -17.68 -13.89
CA ASN A 103 -1.05 -18.06 -15.09
C ASN A 103 -0.12 -18.49 -16.24
N GLY A 104 0.75 -19.44 -15.98
CA GLY A 104 1.51 -20.12 -17.02
C GLY A 104 2.61 -19.30 -17.70
N GLY A 105 3.07 -18.20 -17.08
CA GLY A 105 4.14 -17.37 -17.63
C GLY A 105 5.56 -17.90 -17.40
N TYR A 106 5.72 -18.90 -16.52
CA TYR A 106 7.02 -19.47 -16.16
C TYR A 106 7.02 -20.99 -16.30
N SER A 107 7.91 -21.50 -17.13
CA SER A 107 8.05 -22.94 -17.42
C SER A 107 8.35 -23.76 -16.17
N GLU A 108 9.18 -23.23 -15.28
CA GLU A 108 9.58 -23.86 -14.02
C GLU A 108 8.38 -24.03 -13.09
N ALA A 109 7.49 -23.03 -13.01
CA ALA A 109 6.27 -23.12 -12.21
C ALA A 109 5.28 -24.17 -12.80
N ILE A 110 5.10 -24.18 -14.11
CA ILE A 110 4.24 -25.17 -14.80
C ILE A 110 4.74 -26.61 -14.57
N ALA A 111 6.05 -26.80 -14.45
CA ALA A 111 6.65 -28.11 -14.22
C ALA A 111 6.48 -28.62 -12.78
N LEU A 112 6.11 -27.74 -11.82
CA LEU A 112 5.96 -28.14 -10.42
C LEU A 112 4.77 -29.09 -10.24
N ARG A 113 5.06 -30.16 -9.52
CA ARG A 113 4.10 -31.19 -9.11
C ARG A 113 4.17 -31.39 -7.61
N ASP A 114 3.10 -31.81 -7.00
CA ASP A 114 3.12 -32.35 -5.65
C ASP A 114 3.65 -33.78 -5.63
N ASN A 115 3.70 -34.40 -4.45
CA ASN A 115 4.16 -35.79 -4.28
C ASN A 115 3.16 -36.84 -4.78
N GLN A 116 2.00 -36.43 -5.28
CA GLN A 116 1.01 -37.26 -5.99
C GLN A 116 1.02 -37.02 -7.50
N ASP A 117 2.03 -36.32 -8.04
CA ASP A 117 2.19 -35.94 -9.44
C ASP A 117 1.09 -34.96 -9.95
N LYS A 118 0.41 -34.27 -9.03
CA LYS A 118 -0.60 -33.26 -9.39
C LYS A 118 0.06 -31.95 -9.78
N GLN A 119 -0.38 -31.37 -10.89
CA GLN A 119 0.09 -30.04 -11.33
C GLN A 119 -0.35 -28.94 -10.38
N LEU A 120 0.59 -28.10 -9.95
CA LEU A 120 0.34 -27.04 -8.98
C LEU A 120 0.03 -25.68 -9.63
N PHE A 121 0.65 -25.37 -10.75
CA PHE A 121 0.40 -24.14 -11.51
C PHE A 121 -0.32 -24.46 -12.82
N PRO A 122 -1.33 -23.65 -13.22
CA PRO A 122 -2.06 -23.88 -14.45
C PRO A 122 -1.23 -23.54 -15.69
N ALA A 123 -1.62 -24.06 -16.84
CA ALA A 123 -1.23 -23.50 -18.12
C ALA A 123 -1.84 -22.11 -18.31
N LYS A 124 -1.27 -21.31 -19.22
CA LYS A 124 -1.79 -19.97 -19.54
C LYS A 124 -3.24 -20.02 -20.01
N ASP A 125 -4.08 -19.21 -19.39
CA ASP A 125 -5.47 -18.95 -19.78
C ASP A 125 -5.74 -17.45 -19.86
N ASP A 126 -5.85 -16.92 -21.08
CA ASP A 126 -6.11 -15.51 -21.33
C ASP A 126 -7.48 -15.02 -20.82
N LYS A 127 -8.42 -15.94 -20.55
CA LYS A 127 -9.74 -15.60 -19.97
C LYS A 127 -9.65 -15.14 -18.53
N LYS A 128 -8.56 -15.44 -17.82
CA LYS A 128 -8.37 -14.99 -16.43
C LYS A 128 -8.32 -13.46 -16.32
N TRP A 129 -7.80 -12.75 -17.31
CA TRP A 129 -7.87 -11.29 -17.35
C TRP A 129 -9.30 -10.75 -17.49
N GLN A 130 -10.17 -11.43 -18.24
CA GLN A 130 -11.59 -11.07 -18.29
C GLN A 130 -12.27 -11.30 -16.92
N THR A 131 -11.94 -12.38 -16.22
CA THR A 131 -12.45 -12.66 -14.88
C THR A 131 -11.98 -11.58 -13.88
N ALA A 132 -10.70 -11.19 -13.94
CA ALA A 132 -10.15 -10.11 -13.14
C ALA A 132 -10.86 -8.77 -13.43
N LEU A 133 -11.07 -8.43 -14.69
CA LEU A 133 -11.81 -7.24 -15.10
C LEU A 133 -13.24 -7.23 -14.55
N ASN A 134 -13.94 -8.36 -14.59
CA ASN A 134 -15.30 -8.47 -14.07
C ASN A 134 -15.35 -8.27 -12.54
N ALA A 135 -14.40 -8.84 -11.80
CA ALA A 135 -14.29 -8.67 -10.36
C ALA A 135 -13.96 -7.21 -10.00
N LEU A 136 -13.03 -6.58 -10.73
CA LEU A 136 -12.69 -5.18 -10.59
C LEU A 136 -13.86 -4.25 -10.95
N GLN A 137 -14.60 -4.54 -12.03
CA GLN A 137 -15.79 -3.77 -12.40
C GLN A 137 -16.83 -3.80 -11.29
N ARG A 138 -17.09 -4.98 -10.70
CA ARG A 138 -18.01 -5.14 -9.55
C ARG A 138 -17.55 -4.29 -8.36
N PHE A 139 -16.26 -4.29 -8.06
CA PHE A 139 -15.68 -3.45 -7.01
C PHE A 139 -15.83 -1.96 -7.35
N ILE A 140 -15.47 -1.52 -8.57
CA ILE A 140 -15.56 -0.11 -9.00
C ILE A 140 -17.00 0.39 -8.94
N ASP A 141 -17.97 -0.41 -9.36
CA ASP A 141 -19.39 -0.03 -9.30
C ASP A 141 -19.87 0.15 -7.85
N TYR A 142 -19.44 -0.72 -6.93
CA TYR A 142 -19.68 -0.55 -5.50
C TYR A 142 -18.98 0.71 -4.96
N ALA A 143 -17.73 0.93 -5.36
CA ALA A 143 -16.90 2.02 -4.88
C ALA A 143 -17.44 3.42 -5.23
N LYS A 144 -18.14 3.58 -6.36
CA LYS A 144 -18.71 4.88 -6.82
C LYS A 144 -19.56 5.59 -5.77
N THR A 145 -20.25 4.82 -4.90
CA THR A 145 -21.14 5.35 -3.87
C THR A 145 -20.55 5.29 -2.46
N HIS A 146 -19.45 4.56 -2.27
CA HIS A 146 -18.91 4.28 -0.94
C HIS A 146 -17.54 4.91 -0.68
N TYR A 147 -16.75 5.15 -1.73
CA TYR A 147 -15.37 5.62 -1.62
C TYR A 147 -15.05 6.72 -2.62
N HIS A 148 -14.11 7.57 -2.28
CA HIS A 148 -13.51 8.54 -3.22
C HIS A 148 -12.07 8.82 -2.85
N LEU A 149 -11.26 9.27 -3.82
CA LEU A 149 -9.88 9.65 -3.57
C LEU A 149 -9.83 10.79 -2.56
N TYR A 150 -8.95 10.66 -1.56
CA TYR A 150 -8.76 11.68 -0.54
C TYR A 150 -8.20 12.97 -1.17
N LYS A 151 -8.87 14.09 -0.96
CA LYS A 151 -8.51 15.38 -1.53
C LYS A 151 -8.69 16.49 -0.49
N GLU A 152 -7.62 17.25 -0.26
CA GLU A 152 -7.65 18.52 0.46
C GLU A 152 -7.66 19.68 -0.52
N LYS A 153 -8.28 20.77 -0.13
CA LYS A 153 -8.33 22.00 -0.89
C LYS A 153 -7.54 23.08 -0.18
N ASP A 154 -6.94 23.98 -0.96
CA ASP A 154 -6.35 25.18 -0.42
C ASP A 154 -7.41 26.26 -0.11
N LYS A 155 -6.95 27.44 0.33
CA LYS A 155 -7.81 28.59 0.66
C LYS A 155 -8.62 29.14 -0.54
N ASP A 156 -8.16 28.85 -1.76
CA ASP A 156 -8.79 29.33 -3.01
C ASP A 156 -9.74 28.24 -3.58
N GLY A 157 -9.85 27.08 -2.90
CA GLY A 157 -10.71 25.98 -3.28
C GLY A 157 -10.09 25.01 -4.29
N GLU A 158 -8.82 25.22 -4.66
CA GLU A 158 -8.08 24.35 -5.57
C GLU A 158 -7.47 23.14 -4.84
N LEU A 159 -7.12 22.11 -5.61
CA LEU A 159 -6.51 20.90 -5.06
C LEU A 159 -5.13 21.21 -4.43
N ASN A 160 -5.01 20.93 -3.14
CA ASN A 160 -3.71 20.89 -2.46
C ASN A 160 -3.19 19.45 -2.47
N ALA A 161 -2.40 19.10 -3.47
CA ALA A 161 -1.89 17.74 -3.65
C ALA A 161 -0.98 17.29 -2.49
N GLU A 162 -0.11 18.18 -1.98
CA GLU A 162 0.79 17.85 -0.87
C GLU A 162 0.01 17.55 0.40
N GLU A 163 -0.98 18.39 0.74
CA GLU A 163 -1.80 18.16 1.92
C GLU A 163 -2.72 16.95 1.76
N SER A 164 -3.25 16.72 0.56
CA SER A 164 -4.02 15.50 0.24
C SER A 164 -3.21 14.23 0.48
N LEU A 165 -1.96 14.19 0.02
CA LEU A 165 -1.05 13.07 0.20
C LEU A 165 -0.64 12.88 1.66
N TYR A 166 -0.50 13.97 2.41
CA TYR A 166 -0.18 13.92 3.83
C TYR A 166 -1.37 13.41 4.64
N GLN A 167 -2.53 14.06 4.54
CA GLN A 167 -3.71 13.75 5.32
C GLN A 167 -4.28 12.37 5.02
N LEU A 168 -4.15 11.88 3.80
CA LEU A 168 -4.52 10.51 3.42
C LEU A 168 -4.01 9.47 4.43
N PHE A 169 -2.80 9.64 4.97
CA PHE A 169 -2.18 8.72 5.92
C PHE A 169 -2.33 9.14 7.40
N GLN A 170 -2.92 10.30 7.68
CA GLN A 170 -3.14 10.77 9.05
C GLN A 170 -4.56 10.50 9.55
N VAL A 171 -5.54 10.46 8.63
CA VAL A 171 -6.96 10.23 8.97
C VAL A 171 -7.20 8.74 9.17
N SER A 172 -7.49 8.36 10.42
CA SER A 172 -7.69 6.94 10.79
C SER A 172 -9.16 6.50 10.73
N LEU A 173 -10.10 7.44 10.91
CA LEU A 173 -11.53 7.16 10.87
C LEU A 173 -12.18 8.00 9.78
N ASN A 174 -13.19 7.43 9.12
CA ASN A 174 -13.88 8.10 8.02
C ASN A 174 -12.95 8.55 6.88
N ASN A 175 -11.84 7.87 6.68
CA ASN A 175 -11.01 8.13 5.53
C ASN A 175 -11.76 7.67 4.27
N PRO A 176 -12.13 8.58 3.37
CA PRO A 176 -12.98 8.24 2.23
C PRO A 176 -12.29 7.34 1.19
N GLU A 177 -10.98 7.25 1.23
CA GLU A 177 -10.20 6.40 0.32
C GLU A 177 -9.89 5.03 0.91
N ALA A 178 -9.95 4.88 2.26
CA ALA A 178 -9.64 3.63 2.92
C ALA A 178 -10.79 2.62 2.76
N ILE A 179 -10.51 1.48 2.15
CA ILE A 179 -11.45 0.38 1.96
C ILE A 179 -11.41 -0.55 3.17
N TRP A 180 -10.20 -0.89 3.60
CA TRP A 180 -9.95 -1.69 4.79
C TRP A 180 -8.64 -1.28 5.45
N GLN A 181 -8.60 -1.35 6.78
CA GLN A 181 -7.50 -0.85 7.57
C GLN A 181 -7.23 -1.73 8.79
N THR A 182 -6.07 -1.57 9.40
CA THR A 182 -5.72 -2.25 10.65
C THR A 182 -6.48 -1.66 11.84
N SER A 183 -6.51 -2.41 12.94
CA SER A 183 -7.10 -1.93 14.18
C SER A 183 -6.32 -0.76 14.78
N LYS A 184 -6.97 -0.07 15.72
CA LYS A 184 -6.47 1.13 16.40
C LYS A 184 -5.04 1.01 16.95
N ASN A 185 -4.61 -0.16 17.40
CA ASN A 185 -3.35 -0.34 18.13
C ASN A 185 -2.23 -1.01 17.31
N SER A 186 -2.43 -1.26 16.02
CA SER A 186 -1.50 -2.10 15.24
C SER A 186 -0.45 -1.35 14.43
N TRP A 187 -0.51 -0.02 14.42
CA TRP A 187 0.42 0.81 13.66
C TRP A 187 1.01 1.89 14.55
N GLY A 188 2.28 2.19 14.42
CA GLY A 188 2.89 3.33 15.08
C GLY A 188 3.79 2.99 16.24
N ASP A 189 3.59 1.89 16.94
CA ASP A 189 4.49 1.51 18.04
C ASP A 189 4.92 0.03 17.92
N VAL A 190 6.05 -0.19 17.30
CA VAL A 190 6.67 -1.51 17.19
C VAL A 190 7.76 -1.61 18.26
N GLY A 191 7.47 -2.37 19.32
CA GLY A 191 8.44 -2.61 20.39
C GLY A 191 8.80 -1.36 21.21
N GLY A 192 7.86 -0.40 21.38
CA GLY A 192 8.06 0.83 22.14
C GLY A 192 8.90 1.89 21.43
N GLU A 193 9.28 1.67 20.17
CA GLU A 193 10.20 2.53 19.44
C GLU A 193 9.55 3.35 18.33
N GLY A 194 8.33 3.01 17.95
CA GLY A 194 7.52 3.69 16.98
C GLY A 194 8.15 3.86 15.60
N ARG A 195 7.32 3.80 14.57
CA ARG A 195 7.75 3.99 13.18
C ARG A 195 8.39 5.37 12.96
N GLU A 196 7.78 6.41 13.52
CA GLU A 196 8.29 7.79 13.40
C GLU A 196 9.71 7.92 13.89
N ARG A 197 10.05 7.35 15.05
CA ARG A 197 11.41 7.44 15.60
C ARG A 197 12.45 6.78 14.71
N ARG A 198 12.09 5.65 14.08
CA ARG A 198 12.96 4.93 13.14
C ARG A 198 13.19 5.70 11.84
N CYS A 199 12.18 6.47 11.40
CA CYS A 199 12.25 7.31 10.21
C CYS A 199 12.75 8.74 10.50
N THR A 200 12.87 9.14 11.79
CA THR A 200 13.37 10.46 12.18
C THR A 200 14.89 10.50 12.06
N PRO A 201 15.45 11.56 11.45
CA PRO A 201 16.91 11.77 11.37
C PRO A 201 17.58 11.76 12.73
N ARG A 202 18.82 11.25 12.80
CA ARG A 202 19.58 11.08 14.05
C ARG A 202 19.82 12.38 14.79
N ALA A 203 20.09 13.47 14.07
CA ALA A 203 20.31 14.79 14.66
C ALA A 203 19.03 15.45 15.20
N ILE A 204 17.87 14.79 15.07
CA ILE A 204 16.58 15.26 15.58
C ILE A 204 16.15 14.39 16.77
N TYR A 205 16.14 14.99 17.96
CA TYR A 205 15.54 14.48 19.21
C TYR A 205 15.44 12.94 19.33
N SER A 206 16.57 12.26 19.45
CA SER A 206 16.62 10.80 19.62
C SER A 206 16.03 9.99 18.47
N GLY A 207 16.00 10.53 17.27
CA GLY A 207 15.71 9.76 16.07
C GLY A 207 16.75 8.66 15.84
N PHE A 208 16.36 7.57 15.16
CA PHE A 208 17.28 6.48 14.82
C PHE A 208 17.83 6.61 13.41
N GLY A 209 17.08 7.16 12.46
CA GLY A 209 17.51 7.33 11.08
C GLY A 209 17.82 6.02 10.37
N CYS A 210 17.11 4.93 10.71
CA CYS A 210 17.47 3.59 10.25
C CYS A 210 16.58 3.04 9.11
N VAL A 211 15.50 3.71 8.75
CA VAL A 211 14.64 3.29 7.63
C VAL A 211 15.01 4.10 6.40
N GLY A 212 15.92 3.56 5.61
CA GLY A 212 16.41 4.19 4.37
C GLY A 212 15.52 3.92 3.16
N VAL A 213 15.79 4.68 2.09
CA VAL A 213 15.18 4.49 0.78
C VAL A 213 16.30 4.34 -0.25
N LEU A 214 16.19 3.41 -1.18
CA LEU A 214 17.18 3.17 -2.22
C LEU A 214 17.18 4.30 -3.26
N GLN A 215 18.32 4.53 -3.89
CA GLN A 215 18.47 5.57 -4.92
C GLN A 215 17.53 5.30 -6.11
N GLU A 216 17.39 4.04 -6.53
CA GLU A 216 16.50 3.64 -7.62
C GLU A 216 15.06 4.10 -7.36
N ALA A 217 14.57 3.97 -6.13
CA ALA A 217 13.24 4.46 -5.76
C ALA A 217 13.14 6.00 -5.72
N ILE A 218 14.26 6.71 -5.53
CA ILE A 218 14.33 8.18 -5.62
C ILE A 218 14.26 8.61 -7.08
N ASP A 219 14.91 7.88 -7.98
CA ASP A 219 14.98 8.19 -9.41
C ASP A 219 13.64 7.94 -10.12
N ASP A 220 12.81 7.03 -9.58
CA ASP A 220 11.46 6.74 -10.07
C ASP A 220 10.44 7.87 -9.84
N PHE A 221 10.73 8.83 -8.93
CA PHE A 221 9.87 9.99 -8.78
C PHE A 221 10.02 10.95 -9.96
N TYR A 222 8.90 11.40 -10.51
CA TYR A 222 8.87 12.36 -11.60
C TYR A 222 9.31 13.77 -11.18
N MET A 223 9.62 14.57 -12.18
CA MET A 223 9.71 16.01 -12.05
C MET A 223 8.28 16.64 -12.06
N ASN A 224 8.14 17.88 -11.66
CA ASN A 224 6.84 18.55 -11.59
C ASN A 224 6.22 18.86 -12.97
N ASP A 225 6.98 18.65 -14.06
CA ASP A 225 6.47 18.66 -15.44
C ASP A 225 5.91 17.29 -15.90
N GLY A 226 5.87 16.30 -15.00
CA GLY A 226 5.36 14.95 -15.25
C GLY A 226 6.31 14.03 -16.01
N LYS A 227 7.56 14.44 -16.24
CA LYS A 227 8.60 13.64 -16.90
C LYS A 227 9.53 12.98 -15.90
N SER A 228 10.19 11.92 -16.33
CA SER A 228 11.29 11.31 -15.57
C SER A 228 12.47 12.27 -15.42
N ILE A 229 13.38 12.02 -14.49
CA ILE A 229 14.60 12.80 -14.29
C ILE A 229 15.51 12.80 -15.55
N HIS A 230 15.42 11.74 -16.35
CA HIS A 230 16.22 11.59 -17.56
C HIS A 230 15.67 12.36 -18.79
N GLU A 231 14.38 12.74 -18.73
CA GLU A 231 13.68 13.39 -19.84
C GLU A 231 13.35 14.85 -19.57
N SER A 232 13.33 15.26 -18.29
CA SER A 232 12.97 16.61 -17.88
C SER A 232 14.17 17.56 -17.95
N GLY A 233 13.99 18.71 -18.56
CA GLY A 233 14.95 19.79 -18.52
C GLY A 233 15.03 20.54 -17.18
N LEU A 234 14.20 20.16 -16.20
CA LEU A 234 14.17 20.76 -14.87
C LEU A 234 15.12 20.07 -13.88
N TYR A 235 15.63 18.90 -14.22
CA TYR A 235 16.53 18.13 -13.36
C TYR A 235 17.98 18.59 -13.50
N SER A 236 18.71 18.64 -12.37
CA SER A 236 20.14 18.87 -12.33
C SER A 236 20.73 18.12 -11.15
N GLU A 237 21.75 17.31 -11.40
CA GLU A 237 22.50 16.61 -10.35
C GLU A 237 23.46 17.55 -9.61
N GLU A 238 23.95 18.59 -10.28
CA GLU A 238 25.01 19.44 -9.77
C GLU A 238 24.47 20.70 -9.08
N GLY A 239 25.23 21.13 -8.09
CA GLY A 239 25.02 22.38 -7.41
C GLY A 239 24.07 22.32 -6.21
N ILE A 240 24.20 23.33 -5.36
CA ILE A 240 23.36 23.56 -4.18
C ILE A 240 22.78 24.95 -4.32
N GLY A 241 21.47 25.06 -4.12
CA GLY A 241 20.81 26.37 -4.15
C GLY A 241 21.17 27.26 -2.97
N GLU A 242 20.83 28.54 -3.05
CA GLU A 242 21.02 29.52 -1.97
C GLU A 242 20.27 29.12 -0.68
N ASP A 243 19.23 28.30 -0.82
CA ASP A 243 18.44 27.72 0.26
C ASP A 243 19.13 26.51 0.96
N GLY A 244 20.31 26.11 0.48
CA GLY A 244 21.08 24.96 1.00
C GLY A 244 20.55 23.60 0.50
N ILE A 245 19.57 23.59 -0.41
CA ILE A 245 19.02 22.36 -0.97
C ILE A 245 19.74 21.98 -2.28
N PRO A 246 20.29 20.75 -2.39
CA PRO A 246 20.84 20.25 -3.64
C PRO A 246 19.84 20.33 -4.79
N ASN A 247 20.30 20.76 -5.97
CA ASN A 247 19.41 20.98 -7.12
C ASN A 247 18.68 19.71 -7.58
N MET A 248 19.26 18.54 -7.39
CA MET A 248 18.64 17.24 -7.69
C MET A 248 17.33 16.98 -6.94
N TYR A 249 17.06 17.70 -5.87
CA TYR A 249 15.83 17.57 -5.08
C TYR A 249 14.81 18.67 -5.38
N LYS A 250 15.12 19.60 -6.27
CA LYS A 250 14.22 20.68 -6.68
C LYS A 250 13.32 20.26 -7.84
N ASN A 251 12.20 20.93 -7.98
CA ASN A 251 11.24 20.69 -9.06
C ASN A 251 10.73 19.25 -9.16
N ARG A 252 10.76 18.49 -8.06
CA ARG A 252 10.21 17.14 -8.03
C ARG A 252 8.70 17.18 -7.79
N GLU A 253 8.02 16.10 -8.17
CA GLU A 253 6.60 15.94 -7.91
C GLU A 253 6.23 15.93 -6.41
N PRO A 254 4.99 16.28 -6.01
CA PRO A 254 4.59 16.35 -4.60
C PRO A 254 4.78 15.05 -3.82
N ARG A 255 4.67 13.88 -4.46
CA ARG A 255 4.90 12.58 -3.81
C ARG A 255 6.31 12.43 -3.28
N PHE A 256 7.32 12.96 -3.98
CA PHE A 256 8.70 12.97 -3.51
C PHE A 256 8.83 13.67 -2.16
N TYR A 257 8.32 14.89 -2.07
CA TYR A 257 8.41 15.69 -0.84
C TYR A 257 7.64 15.09 0.34
N GLN A 258 6.55 14.35 0.06
CA GLN A 258 5.73 13.70 1.07
C GLN A 258 6.22 12.28 1.44
N ALA A 259 7.12 11.70 0.66
CA ALA A 259 7.60 10.34 0.90
C ALA A 259 9.04 10.27 1.41
N ILE A 260 9.87 11.29 1.13
CA ILE A 260 11.32 11.21 1.29
C ILE A 260 11.85 12.31 2.22
N THR A 261 12.76 11.93 3.11
CA THR A 261 13.68 12.85 3.78
C THR A 261 15.01 12.82 3.02
N TYR A 262 15.44 13.98 2.52
CA TYR A 262 16.62 14.18 1.69
C TYR A 262 17.50 15.30 2.27
N SER A 263 18.76 15.41 1.86
CA SER A 263 19.67 16.46 2.30
C SER A 263 19.16 17.85 1.92
N GLY A 264 19.10 18.76 2.90
CA GLY A 264 18.57 20.12 2.75
C GLY A 264 17.08 20.25 3.11
N LYS A 265 16.35 19.14 3.34
CA LYS A 265 14.94 19.20 3.77
C LYS A 265 14.84 19.82 5.17
N THR A 266 13.97 20.82 5.33
CA THR A 266 13.60 21.34 6.64
C THR A 266 12.74 20.32 7.37
N TRP A 267 13.13 19.99 8.60
CA TRP A 267 12.42 18.96 9.37
C TRP A 267 11.12 19.49 9.95
N GLN A 268 10.02 19.01 9.45
CA GLN A 268 8.65 19.23 9.95
C GLN A 268 8.35 20.72 10.29
N LYS A 269 7.92 21.00 11.53
CA LYS A 269 7.62 22.34 12.03
C LYS A 269 8.83 23.03 12.70
N THR A 270 10.03 22.55 12.45
CA THR A 270 11.27 23.18 12.94
C THR A 270 11.90 24.05 11.86
N THR A 271 12.97 24.76 12.21
CA THR A 271 13.81 25.49 11.24
C THR A 271 15.08 24.71 10.88
N LYS A 272 15.23 23.48 11.42
CA LYS A 272 16.43 22.68 11.22
C LYS A 272 16.39 21.96 9.88
N GLN A 273 17.42 22.19 9.07
CA GLN A 273 17.67 21.40 7.86
C GLN A 273 18.44 20.11 8.20
N ILE A 274 18.14 19.04 7.48
CA ILE A 274 18.75 17.72 7.64
C ILE A 274 19.80 17.54 6.54
N TYR A 275 20.97 16.99 6.90
CA TYR A 275 22.03 16.72 5.95
C TYR A 275 22.67 15.35 6.21
N PHE A 276 22.84 14.55 5.15
CA PHE A 276 23.38 13.20 5.22
C PHE A 276 24.84 13.09 4.77
N TYR A 277 25.54 14.21 4.55
CA TYR A 277 26.96 14.16 4.27
C TYR A 277 27.80 13.86 5.53
N LYS A 278 28.99 13.33 5.34
CA LYS A 278 29.90 12.95 6.44
C LYS A 278 30.15 14.10 7.41
N GLY A 279 29.93 13.85 8.68
CA GLY A 279 30.10 14.85 9.75
C GLY A 279 28.87 15.74 10.01
N SER A 280 27.78 15.58 9.27
CA SER A 280 26.54 16.36 9.47
C SER A 280 25.77 15.99 10.74
N GLY A 281 26.03 14.82 11.32
CA GLY A 281 25.29 14.26 12.46
C GLY A 281 24.16 13.33 12.07
N ASP A 282 23.73 13.37 10.81
CA ASP A 282 22.79 12.42 10.18
C ASP A 282 23.48 11.56 9.11
N ASP A 283 24.81 11.57 9.10
CA ASP A 283 25.62 10.70 8.24
C ASP A 283 25.61 9.23 8.75
N ASN A 284 26.12 8.33 7.93
CA ASN A 284 26.21 6.90 8.24
C ASN A 284 27.33 6.50 9.21
N SER A 285 27.80 7.43 10.04
CA SER A 285 28.88 7.17 11.02
C SER A 285 28.43 6.37 12.25
N LYS A 286 27.12 6.15 12.42
CA LYS A 286 26.51 5.38 13.52
C LYS A 286 25.94 4.06 13.00
N ALA A 287 25.99 3.01 13.83
CA ALA A 287 25.70 1.64 13.44
C ALA A 287 24.25 1.38 12.97
N ASP A 288 23.31 2.18 13.37
CA ASP A 288 21.87 2.02 13.08
C ASP A 288 21.32 3.08 12.09
N MET A 289 22.18 3.77 11.36
CA MET A 289 21.78 4.79 10.39
C MET A 289 21.65 4.21 8.97
N SER A 290 20.79 4.85 8.15
CA SER A 290 20.67 4.53 6.74
C SER A 290 21.95 4.85 5.96
N TYR A 291 22.38 3.93 5.10
CA TYR A 291 23.56 4.11 4.22
C TYR A 291 23.22 4.81 2.90
N SER A 292 21.94 4.97 2.56
CA SER A 292 21.51 5.52 1.26
C SER A 292 21.53 7.04 1.17
N GLY A 293 21.64 7.75 2.30
CA GLY A 293 21.49 9.22 2.35
C GLY A 293 20.05 9.70 2.26
N TYR A 294 19.09 8.80 2.37
CA TYR A 294 17.66 9.08 2.37
C TYR A 294 16.96 8.34 3.50
N LEU A 295 15.87 8.93 4.03
CA LEU A 295 14.99 8.23 4.96
C LEU A 295 13.54 8.25 4.46
N LEU A 296 12.79 7.24 4.86
CA LEU A 296 11.37 7.18 4.60
C LEU A 296 10.65 8.28 5.39
N TYR A 297 9.86 9.10 4.67
CA TYR A 297 9.03 10.16 5.28
C TYR A 297 7.53 9.92 5.09
N LYS A 298 7.14 9.08 4.13
CA LYS A 298 5.74 8.79 3.82
C LYS A 298 4.95 8.40 5.05
N GLY A 299 3.88 9.14 5.32
CA GLY A 299 3.00 8.91 6.46
C GLY A 299 3.59 9.33 7.82
N MET A 300 4.70 10.05 7.88
CA MET A 300 5.19 10.66 9.12
C MET A 300 4.24 11.75 9.60
N ASN A 301 4.03 11.82 10.92
CA ASN A 301 3.20 12.89 11.48
C ASN A 301 4.03 14.15 11.71
N ARG A 302 3.62 15.26 11.10
CA ARG A 302 4.34 16.56 11.15
C ARG A 302 4.37 17.20 12.53
N ASP A 303 3.44 16.81 13.44
CA ASP A 303 3.35 17.38 14.78
C ASP A 303 4.31 16.72 15.78
N LEU A 304 4.92 15.59 15.40
CA LEU A 304 5.85 14.87 16.25
C LEU A 304 7.25 15.44 16.11
N LEU A 305 7.75 15.99 17.21
CA LEU A 305 9.12 16.52 17.29
C LEU A 305 10.09 15.55 17.94
N ASN A 306 9.63 14.36 18.35
CA ASN A 306 10.41 13.36 19.09
C ASN A 306 11.13 13.89 20.33
N GLN A 307 10.56 14.90 20.98
CA GLN A 307 11.11 15.47 22.21
C GLN A 307 10.64 14.67 23.43
N GLY A 308 11.60 14.28 24.26
CA GLY A 308 11.31 13.56 25.50
C GLY A 308 10.86 12.09 25.27
N SER A 309 10.54 11.41 26.36
CA SER A 309 10.24 9.98 26.37
C SER A 309 8.89 9.60 25.74
N ASN A 310 7.96 10.54 25.58
CA ASN A 310 6.58 10.28 25.23
C ASN A 310 6.16 10.71 23.81
N ALA A 311 7.01 11.45 23.09
CA ALA A 311 6.67 12.00 21.77
C ALA A 311 7.29 11.18 20.64
N LYS A 312 7.09 9.86 20.63
CA LYS A 312 7.79 8.95 19.72
C LYS A 312 6.96 8.54 18.52
N SER A 313 5.65 8.47 18.65
CA SER A 313 4.71 8.10 17.62
C SER A 313 3.33 8.69 17.88
N LYS A 314 2.57 8.92 16.83
CA LYS A 314 1.14 9.18 16.89
C LYS A 314 0.41 8.01 16.25
N TYR A 315 -0.54 7.44 16.99
CA TYR A 315 -1.36 6.36 16.46
C TYR A 315 -2.12 6.80 15.20
N ARG A 316 -2.13 5.93 14.23
CA ARG A 316 -3.03 5.93 13.08
C ARG A 316 -3.19 4.54 12.49
N ALA A 317 -4.35 4.27 11.91
CA ALA A 317 -4.60 2.99 11.24
C ALA A 317 -3.69 2.84 10.01
N GLY A 318 -3.16 1.63 9.81
CA GLY A 318 -2.51 1.26 8.55
C GLY A 318 -3.56 0.87 7.50
N MET A 319 -3.53 1.49 6.33
CA MET A 319 -4.40 1.10 5.23
C MET A 319 -3.93 -0.22 4.62
N LEU A 320 -4.80 -1.23 4.64
CA LEU A 320 -4.58 -2.50 3.94
C LEU A 320 -4.98 -2.38 2.46
N PHE A 321 -6.14 -1.78 2.19
CA PHE A 321 -6.63 -1.50 0.85
C PHE A 321 -7.16 -0.07 0.74
N ARG A 322 -6.86 0.60 -0.38
CA ARG A 322 -7.34 1.95 -0.69
C ARG A 322 -7.75 2.08 -2.15
N LEU A 323 -8.69 2.97 -2.43
CA LEU A 323 -9.32 3.11 -3.75
C LEU A 323 -8.33 3.35 -4.90
N ALA A 324 -7.28 4.16 -4.68
CA ALA A 324 -6.30 4.45 -5.74
C ALA A 324 -5.63 3.18 -6.29
N ASP A 325 -5.40 2.17 -5.45
CA ASP A 325 -4.86 0.86 -5.86
C ASP A 325 -5.77 0.19 -6.89
N PHE A 326 -7.08 0.21 -6.62
CA PHE A 326 -8.09 -0.44 -7.47
C PHE A 326 -8.35 0.32 -8.77
N TYR A 327 -8.16 1.64 -8.79
CA TYR A 327 -8.17 2.40 -10.04
C TYR A 327 -7.03 1.97 -10.96
N LEU A 328 -5.84 1.77 -10.42
CA LEU A 328 -4.68 1.32 -11.21
C LEU A 328 -4.83 -0.14 -11.66
N LEU A 329 -5.28 -1.05 -10.78
CA LEU A 329 -5.56 -2.44 -11.13
C LEU A 329 -6.67 -2.55 -12.18
N TYR A 330 -7.69 -1.70 -12.11
CA TYR A 330 -8.75 -1.66 -13.11
C TYR A 330 -8.24 -1.19 -14.48
N ALA A 331 -7.39 -0.16 -14.49
CA ALA A 331 -6.72 0.27 -15.72
C ALA A 331 -5.84 -0.83 -16.32
N GLU A 332 -5.10 -1.57 -15.49
CA GLU A 332 -4.28 -2.71 -15.90
C GLU A 332 -5.14 -3.81 -16.54
N ALA A 333 -6.20 -4.25 -15.86
CA ALA A 333 -7.08 -5.29 -16.39
C ALA A 333 -7.80 -4.87 -17.68
N LEU A 334 -8.24 -3.61 -17.75
CA LEU A 334 -8.78 -3.04 -18.99
C LEU A 334 -7.76 -3.10 -20.14
N ASN A 335 -6.51 -2.72 -19.88
CA ASN A 335 -5.44 -2.71 -20.86
C ASN A 335 -5.14 -4.14 -21.39
N HIS A 336 -5.25 -5.15 -20.56
CA HIS A 336 -5.11 -6.55 -20.99
C HIS A 336 -6.28 -7.04 -21.86
N VAL A 337 -7.51 -6.60 -21.57
CA VAL A 337 -8.72 -7.05 -22.25
C VAL A 337 -9.05 -6.20 -23.48
N ASN A 338 -8.92 -4.86 -23.35
CA ASN A 338 -9.22 -3.90 -24.40
C ASN A 338 -8.29 -2.68 -24.29
N PRO A 339 -7.09 -2.71 -24.88
CA PRO A 339 -6.09 -1.62 -24.76
C PRO A 339 -6.54 -0.23 -25.27
N SER A 340 -7.63 -0.16 -26.03
CA SER A 340 -8.19 1.10 -26.55
C SER A 340 -9.28 1.69 -25.67
N ASP A 341 -9.55 1.12 -24.50
CA ASP A 341 -10.60 1.60 -23.60
C ASP A 341 -10.20 2.92 -22.93
N GLU A 342 -10.97 3.98 -23.16
CA GLU A 342 -10.70 5.32 -22.62
C GLU A 342 -10.68 5.37 -21.10
N ARG A 343 -11.35 4.43 -20.42
CA ARG A 343 -11.35 4.32 -18.96
C ARG A 343 -9.98 4.04 -18.38
N ILE A 344 -9.06 3.46 -19.16
CA ILE A 344 -7.67 3.21 -18.73
C ILE A 344 -7.03 4.54 -18.30
N ILE A 345 -6.99 5.49 -19.22
CA ILE A 345 -6.37 6.80 -18.97
C ILE A 345 -7.14 7.58 -17.91
N ALA A 346 -8.48 7.56 -17.94
CA ALA A 346 -9.30 8.28 -16.98
C ALA A 346 -9.03 7.85 -15.51
N HIS A 347 -8.79 6.54 -15.25
CA HIS A 347 -8.47 6.06 -13.90
C HIS A 347 -7.03 6.40 -13.49
N ILE A 348 -6.08 6.27 -14.40
CA ILE A 348 -4.68 6.68 -14.16
C ILE A 348 -4.61 8.19 -13.86
N ASP A 349 -5.23 9.01 -14.68
CA ASP A 349 -5.23 10.47 -14.54
C ASP A 349 -5.93 10.92 -13.25
N SER A 350 -6.97 10.22 -12.81
CA SER A 350 -7.61 10.51 -11.52
C SER A 350 -6.62 10.39 -10.36
N VAL A 351 -5.76 9.37 -10.37
CA VAL A 351 -4.72 9.16 -9.34
C VAL A 351 -3.59 10.16 -9.51
N ARG A 352 -3.16 10.43 -10.76
CA ARG A 352 -2.11 11.43 -11.07
C ARG A 352 -2.54 12.83 -10.64
N TYR A 353 -3.74 13.26 -11.04
CA TYR A 353 -4.29 14.56 -10.67
C TYR A 353 -4.30 14.77 -9.15
N ARG A 354 -4.85 13.80 -8.37
CA ARG A 354 -4.84 13.86 -6.91
C ARG A 354 -3.44 14.02 -6.35
N ALA A 355 -2.44 13.41 -6.99
CA ALA A 355 -1.04 13.47 -6.58
C ALA A 355 -0.30 14.74 -7.06
N GLY A 356 -0.95 15.63 -7.81
CA GLY A 356 -0.34 16.82 -8.37
C GLY A 356 0.65 16.54 -9.51
N ILE A 357 0.42 15.44 -10.26
CA ILE A 357 1.21 15.08 -11.44
C ILE A 357 0.39 15.45 -12.67
N PRO A 358 0.94 16.26 -13.58
CA PRO A 358 0.25 16.67 -14.81
C PRO A 358 -0.08 15.49 -15.74
#